data_e0fbd630ef9a45f626f867eb908c5f1e
#
_entry.id   e0fbd630ef9a45f626f867eb908c5f1e
#
_cell.length_a   1.000
_cell.length_b   1.000
_cell.length_c   1.000
_cell.angle_alpha   90.00
_cell.angle_beta   90.00
_cell.angle_gamma   90.00
#
_symmetry.space_group_name_H-M   'P 1'
#
loop_
_entity.id
_entity.type
_entity.pdbx_description
1 polymer ?
#
loop_
_entity_poly.entity_id
_entity_poly.type
_entity_poly.pdbx_seq_one_letter_code
_entity_poly.pdbx_strand_id
1 'polypeptide(L)'
;MLKIKDLVSGYGSVQILNGANMKVDNQSIVALLGGNGTGKSTILKACSGIIRTWKGSINFNGEDIQNLPPHNIVEKGLVQVTQGKDVFPAMTVLENLRLGGFTLKSKQTLKAVSYTHLTLPTIGE
;
A
#
# COMPACT_ATOMS: atom_id res chain seq x y z
N MET A 1 11.73 -5.36 5.63
CA MET A 1 11.07 -4.10 5.23
C MET A 1 9.64 -4.02 5.75
N LEU A 2 8.79 -4.95 5.41
CA LEU A 2 7.42 -5.03 5.93
C LEU A 2 7.24 -6.33 6.73
N LYS A 3 6.72 -6.23 7.94
CA LYS A 3 6.44 -7.39 8.78
C LYS A 3 5.04 -7.27 9.38
N ILE A 4 4.20 -8.25 9.11
CA ILE A 4 2.87 -8.37 9.67
C ILE A 4 2.86 -9.54 10.63
N LYS A 5 2.48 -9.30 11.88
CA LYS A 5 2.50 -10.33 12.92
C LYS A 5 1.15 -10.39 13.62
N ASP A 6 0.57 -11.59 13.61
CA ASP A 6 -0.66 -11.92 14.32
C ASP A 6 -1.80 -10.94 14.04
N LEU A 7 -1.93 -10.51 12.80
CA LEU A 7 -2.89 -9.49 12.40
C LEU A 7 -4.32 -10.00 12.49
N VAL A 8 -5.14 -9.29 13.25
CA VAL A 8 -6.59 -9.51 13.35
C VAL A 8 -7.28 -8.24 12.90
N SER A 9 -8.16 -8.35 11.93
CA SER A 9 -8.89 -7.23 11.37
C SER A 9 -10.13 -7.71 10.62
N GLY A 10 -10.98 -6.77 10.23
CA GLY A 10 -12.19 -7.05 9.47
C GLY A 10 -12.96 -5.78 9.20
N TYR A 11 -14.23 -5.94 8.90
CA TYR A 11 -15.14 -4.85 8.55
C TYR A 11 -16.28 -4.79 9.57
N GLY A 12 -16.43 -3.64 10.26
CA GLY A 12 -17.45 -3.50 11.28
C GLY A 12 -17.30 -4.55 12.37
N SER A 13 -18.28 -5.45 12.50
CA SER A 13 -18.24 -6.57 13.44
C SER A 13 -17.79 -7.89 12.82
N VAL A 14 -17.47 -7.90 11.52
CA VAL A 14 -17.12 -9.12 10.78
C VAL A 14 -15.60 -9.26 10.74
N GLN A 15 -15.08 -10.28 11.41
CA GLN A 15 -13.66 -10.60 11.39
C GLN A 15 -13.31 -11.38 10.12
N ILE A 16 -12.33 -10.88 9.37
CA ILE A 16 -11.84 -11.52 8.15
C ILE A 16 -10.46 -12.14 8.38
N LEU A 17 -9.58 -11.46 9.12
CA LEU A 17 -8.23 -11.94 9.43
C LEU A 17 -8.16 -12.41 10.87
N ASN A 18 -7.58 -13.58 11.07
CA ASN A 18 -7.43 -14.20 12.38
C ASN A 18 -5.97 -14.63 12.59
N GLY A 19 -5.12 -13.68 12.94
CA GLY A 19 -3.71 -13.97 13.21
C GLY A 19 -2.87 -14.13 11.94
N ALA A 20 -3.06 -13.26 10.95
CA ALA A 20 -2.29 -13.31 9.72
C ALA A 20 -0.84 -12.89 9.95
N ASN A 21 0.10 -13.61 9.32
CA ASN A 21 1.52 -13.32 9.37
C ASN A 21 2.07 -13.21 7.96
N MET A 22 2.90 -12.19 7.73
CA MET A 22 3.55 -11.98 6.45
C MET A 22 4.84 -11.20 6.65
N LYS A 23 5.82 -11.47 5.79
CA LYS A 23 7.09 -10.75 5.81
C LYS A 23 7.51 -10.44 4.38
N VAL A 24 7.96 -9.21 4.15
CA VAL A 24 8.54 -8.79 2.89
C VAL A 24 9.92 -8.23 3.18
N ASP A 25 10.96 -8.86 2.65
CA ASP A 25 12.33 -8.41 2.81
C ASP A 25 12.65 -7.27 1.84
N ASN A 26 13.75 -6.56 2.11
CA ASN A 26 14.21 -5.51 1.22
C ASN A 26 14.52 -6.07 -0.16
N GLN A 27 14.21 -5.29 -1.21
CA GLN A 27 14.50 -5.65 -2.60
C GLN A 27 13.90 -7.00 -3.02
N SER A 28 12.73 -7.34 -2.48
CA SER A 28 12.05 -8.59 -2.79
C SER A 28 10.62 -8.35 -3.28
N ILE A 29 10.07 -9.34 -3.97
CA ILE A 29 8.69 -9.37 -4.41
C ILE A 29 8.01 -10.56 -3.76
N VAL A 30 6.88 -10.32 -3.09
CA VAL A 30 6.10 -11.36 -2.43
C VAL A 30 4.71 -11.39 -3.05
N ALA A 31 4.25 -12.58 -3.42
CA ALA A 31 2.90 -12.78 -3.96
C ALA A 31 1.98 -13.39 -2.90
N LEU A 32 0.81 -12.78 -2.73
CA LEU A 32 -0.26 -13.34 -1.92
C LEU A 32 -1.19 -14.13 -2.81
N LEU A 33 -1.24 -15.44 -2.60
CA LEU A 33 -2.06 -16.34 -3.40
C LEU A 33 -3.30 -16.76 -2.61
N GLY A 34 -4.38 -16.94 -3.31
CA GLY A 34 -5.64 -17.38 -2.73
C GLY A 34 -6.83 -16.93 -3.56
N GLY A 35 -7.98 -17.57 -3.34
CA GLY A 35 -9.23 -17.16 -3.98
C GLY A 35 -9.80 -15.87 -3.41
N ASN A 36 -10.85 -15.35 -4.02
CA ASN A 36 -11.59 -14.22 -3.49
C ASN A 36 -12.16 -14.56 -2.11
N GLY A 37 -12.15 -13.61 -1.18
CA GLY A 37 -12.66 -13.81 0.16
C GLY A 37 -11.68 -14.46 1.14
N THR A 38 -10.41 -14.67 0.75
CA THR A 38 -9.38 -15.26 1.62
C THR A 38 -8.64 -14.22 2.47
N GLY A 39 -9.01 -12.96 2.40
CA GLY A 39 -8.41 -11.91 3.21
C GLY A 39 -7.27 -11.15 2.56
N LYS A 40 -6.93 -11.42 1.30
CA LYS A 40 -5.84 -10.71 0.60
C LYS A 40 -6.06 -9.20 0.57
N SER A 41 -7.23 -8.77 0.13
CA SER A 41 -7.58 -7.35 0.07
C SER A 41 -7.64 -6.74 1.47
N THR A 42 -8.07 -7.51 2.46
CA THR A 42 -8.15 -7.05 3.84
C THR A 42 -6.77 -6.77 4.42
N ILE A 43 -5.79 -7.64 4.15
CA ILE A 43 -4.40 -7.40 4.55
C ILE A 43 -3.88 -6.09 3.95
N LEU A 44 -4.09 -5.88 2.66
CA LEU A 44 -3.63 -4.68 1.97
C LEU A 44 -4.31 -3.42 2.51
N LYS A 45 -5.61 -3.48 2.77
CA LYS A 45 -6.36 -2.35 3.34
C LYS A 45 -5.92 -2.03 4.76
N ALA A 46 -5.58 -3.04 5.57
CA ALA A 46 -5.03 -2.81 6.90
C ALA A 46 -3.66 -2.14 6.83
N CYS A 47 -2.80 -2.58 5.92
CA CYS A 47 -1.48 -1.96 5.72
C CYS A 47 -1.57 -0.51 5.26
N SER A 48 -2.54 -0.18 4.43
CA SER A 48 -2.71 1.19 3.92
C SER A 48 -3.51 2.10 4.84
N GLY A 49 -4.03 1.57 5.96
CA GLY A 49 -4.77 2.36 6.94
C GLY A 49 -6.25 2.57 6.60
N ILE A 50 -6.76 1.93 5.56
CA ILE A 50 -8.17 2.05 5.15
C ILE A 50 -9.08 1.38 6.18
N ILE A 51 -8.64 0.24 6.74
CA ILE A 51 -9.36 -0.43 7.82
C ILE A 51 -8.49 -0.50 9.06
N ARG A 52 -9.15 -0.63 10.22
CA ARG A 52 -8.48 -0.64 11.50
C ARG A 52 -7.91 -2.02 11.83
N THR A 53 -6.70 -2.05 12.36
CA THR A 53 -6.13 -3.26 12.95
C THR A 53 -6.72 -3.46 14.35
N TRP A 54 -7.32 -4.63 14.59
CA TRP A 54 -7.91 -4.95 15.90
C TRP A 54 -6.87 -5.51 16.86
N LYS A 55 -6.01 -6.41 16.36
CA LYS A 55 -4.91 -6.99 17.13
C LYS A 55 -3.72 -7.26 16.21
N GLY A 56 -2.55 -7.42 16.81
CA GLY A 56 -1.33 -7.67 16.07
C GLY A 56 -0.61 -6.40 15.68
N SER A 57 0.41 -6.53 14.85
CA SER A 57 1.25 -5.41 14.47
C SER A 57 1.57 -5.42 12.98
N ILE A 58 1.74 -4.23 12.43
CA ILE A 58 2.25 -4.00 11.09
C ILE A 58 3.47 -3.10 11.26
N ASN A 59 4.64 -3.63 10.96
CA ASN A 59 5.90 -2.90 11.08
C ASN A 59 6.47 -2.64 9.69
N PHE A 60 6.76 -1.39 9.40
CA PHE A 60 7.35 -0.97 8.14
C PHE A 60 8.63 -0.20 8.40
N ASN A 61 9.75 -0.74 7.93
CA ASN A 61 11.09 -0.16 8.11
C ASN A 61 11.42 0.17 9.58
N GLY A 62 11.03 -0.72 10.50
CA GLY A 62 11.30 -0.55 11.91
C GLY A 62 10.26 0.27 12.67
N GLU A 63 9.23 0.79 12.02
CA GLU A 63 8.18 1.56 12.67
C GLU A 63 6.84 0.83 12.64
N ASP A 64 6.13 0.86 13.74
CA ASP A 64 4.77 0.33 13.80
C ASP A 64 3.81 1.31 13.14
N ILE A 65 3.08 0.81 12.13
CA ILE A 65 2.18 1.65 11.33
C ILE A 65 0.70 1.28 11.47
N GLN A 66 0.39 0.24 12.26
CA GLN A 66 -1.00 -0.13 12.46
C GLN A 66 -1.79 1.04 13.06
N ASN A 67 -2.97 1.28 12.51
CA ASN A 67 -3.87 2.35 12.96
C ASN A 67 -3.36 3.79 12.78
N LEU A 68 -2.31 3.99 11.97
CA LEU A 68 -1.95 5.32 11.52
C LEU A 68 -2.90 5.80 10.42
N PRO A 69 -3.13 7.12 10.29
CA PRO A 69 -3.90 7.66 9.17
C PRO A 69 -3.26 7.29 7.83
N PRO A 70 -4.07 7.05 6.77
CA PRO A 70 -3.53 6.67 5.46
C PRO A 70 -2.49 7.63 4.90
N HIS A 71 -2.66 8.94 5.08
CA HIS A 71 -1.70 9.92 4.57
C HIS A 71 -0.33 9.81 5.23
N ASN A 72 -0.28 9.44 6.52
CA ASN A 72 0.99 9.22 7.22
C ASN A 72 1.70 7.97 6.69
N ILE A 73 0.96 6.93 6.38
CA ILE A 73 1.52 5.68 5.84
C ILE A 73 2.12 5.92 4.46
N VAL A 74 1.43 6.67 3.60
CA VAL A 74 1.93 7.05 2.27
C VAL A 74 3.22 7.88 2.38
N GLU A 75 3.28 8.82 3.30
CA GLU A 75 4.48 9.62 3.53
C GLU A 75 5.68 8.78 3.96
N LYS A 76 5.45 7.65 4.63
CA LYS A 76 6.49 6.72 5.01
C LYS A 76 6.97 5.84 3.85
N GLY A 77 6.29 5.88 2.71
CA GLY A 77 6.69 5.17 1.51
C GLY A 77 5.92 3.88 1.21
N LEU A 78 4.87 3.57 1.97
CA LEU A 78 4.03 2.40 1.71
C LEU A 78 2.76 2.82 0.98
N VAL A 79 2.60 2.36 -0.25
CA VAL A 79 1.50 2.74 -1.12
C VAL A 79 0.77 1.50 -1.63
N GLN A 80 -0.55 1.53 -1.61
CA GLN A 80 -1.39 0.50 -2.20
C GLN A 80 -1.80 0.91 -3.61
N VAL A 81 -1.60 0.00 -4.57
CA VAL A 81 -2.18 0.12 -5.90
C VAL A 81 -3.49 -0.68 -5.89
N THR A 82 -4.60 0.02 -6.02
CA THR A 82 -5.92 -0.60 -5.94
C THR A 82 -6.28 -1.33 -7.23
N GLN A 83 -7.24 -2.24 -7.12
CA GLN A 83 -7.80 -2.91 -8.28
C GLN A 83 -8.69 -1.92 -9.03
N GLY A 84 -8.46 -1.78 -10.35
CA GLY A 84 -9.20 -0.85 -11.17
C GLY A 84 -8.36 0.35 -11.61
N LYS A 85 -9.02 1.32 -12.25
CA LYS A 85 -8.36 2.50 -12.79
C LYS A 85 -8.56 3.69 -11.85
N ASP A 86 -7.63 3.87 -10.91
CA ASP A 86 -7.66 4.99 -9.97
C ASP A 86 -6.86 6.18 -10.51
N VAL A 87 -7.19 6.57 -11.75
CA VAL A 87 -6.60 7.73 -12.40
C VAL A 87 -7.68 8.76 -12.67
N PHE A 88 -7.26 10.00 -12.89
CA PHE A 88 -8.16 11.07 -13.29
C PHE A 88 -8.18 11.14 -14.82
N PRO A 89 -9.25 10.65 -15.47
CA PRO A 89 -9.27 10.55 -16.95
C PRO A 89 -9.14 11.89 -17.67
N ALA A 90 -9.59 12.98 -17.03
CA ALA A 90 -9.50 14.32 -17.59
C ALA A 90 -8.10 14.95 -17.46
N MET A 91 -7.19 14.29 -16.78
CA MET A 91 -5.82 14.74 -16.59
C MET A 91 -4.86 13.98 -17.48
N THR A 92 -3.74 14.60 -17.82
CA THR A 92 -2.65 13.93 -18.54
C THR A 92 -1.95 12.91 -17.65
N VAL A 93 -1.13 12.04 -18.26
CA VAL A 93 -0.29 11.09 -17.51
C VAL A 93 0.61 11.84 -16.55
N LEU A 94 1.25 12.91 -17.01
CA LEU A 94 2.16 13.70 -16.17
C LEU A 94 1.43 14.35 -14.99
N GLU A 95 0.24 14.89 -15.20
CA GLU A 95 -0.57 15.48 -14.13
C GLU A 95 -0.95 14.43 -13.08
N ASN A 96 -1.35 13.22 -13.50
CA ASN A 96 -1.63 12.12 -12.57
C ASN A 96 -0.40 11.74 -11.74
N LEU A 97 0.77 11.65 -12.37
CA LEU A 97 2.02 11.34 -11.68
C LEU A 97 2.41 12.44 -10.70
N ARG A 98 2.25 13.70 -11.07
CA ARG A 98 2.54 14.84 -10.18
C ARG A 98 1.62 14.84 -8.97
N LEU A 99 0.35 14.52 -9.15
CA LEU A 99 -0.59 14.44 -8.05
C LEU A 99 -0.21 13.32 -7.07
N GLY A 100 0.22 12.16 -7.59
CA GLY A 100 0.71 11.07 -6.75
C GLY A 100 2.00 11.39 -6.02
N GLY A 101 2.80 12.32 -6.54
CA GLY A 101 4.07 12.71 -5.96
C GLY A 101 4.04 14.01 -5.15
N PHE A 102 2.86 14.51 -4.77
CA PHE A 102 2.76 15.82 -4.10
C PHE A 102 3.50 15.90 -2.77
N THR A 103 3.78 14.76 -2.14
CA THR A 103 4.56 14.71 -0.89
C THR A 103 6.06 14.85 -1.10
N LEU A 104 6.55 14.80 -2.35
CA LEU A 104 7.96 14.95 -2.66
C LEU A 104 8.39 16.41 -2.48
N LYS A 105 9.53 16.61 -1.82
CA LYS A 105 10.01 17.95 -1.45
C LYS A 105 10.79 18.64 -2.56
N SER A 106 11.21 17.92 -3.59
CA SER A 106 12.08 18.42 -4.67
C SER A 106 11.44 18.20 -6.03
N LYS A 107 11.43 19.25 -6.87
CA LYS A 107 10.97 19.14 -8.26
C LYS A 107 11.84 18.19 -9.08
N GLN A 108 13.13 18.13 -8.80
CA GLN A 108 14.02 17.19 -9.48
C GLN A 108 13.69 15.76 -9.13
N THR A 109 13.41 15.48 -7.86
CA THR A 109 12.99 14.16 -7.41
C THR A 109 11.69 13.77 -8.10
N LEU A 110 10.72 14.68 -8.19
CA LEU A 110 9.46 14.43 -8.87
C LEU A 110 9.67 14.13 -10.36
N LYS A 111 10.53 14.88 -11.04
CA LYS A 111 10.87 14.62 -12.45
C LYS A 111 11.50 13.23 -12.63
N ALA A 112 12.44 12.86 -11.77
CA ALA A 112 13.07 11.55 -11.82
C ALA A 112 12.06 10.42 -11.62
N VAL A 113 11.17 10.56 -10.65
CA VAL A 113 10.08 9.59 -10.39
C VAL A 113 9.14 9.51 -11.59
N SER A 114 8.73 10.65 -12.16
CA SER A 114 7.87 10.68 -13.33
C SER A 114 8.50 9.98 -14.53
N TYR A 115 9.77 10.24 -14.78
CA TYR A 115 10.51 9.57 -15.85
C TYR A 115 10.56 8.05 -15.62
N THR A 116 10.90 7.63 -14.41
CA THR A 116 10.98 6.21 -14.04
C THR A 116 9.64 5.52 -14.24
N HIS A 117 8.55 6.13 -13.81
CA HIS A 117 7.19 5.56 -13.96
C HIS A 117 6.79 5.43 -15.43
N LEU A 118 7.20 6.38 -16.28
CA LEU A 118 6.89 6.33 -17.72
C LEU A 118 7.71 5.27 -18.46
N THR A 119 8.89 4.91 -17.97
CA THR A 119 9.78 3.95 -18.61
C THR A 119 9.64 2.52 -18.09
N LEU A 120 9.07 2.34 -16.89
CA LEU A 120 8.84 1.02 -16.33
C LEU A 120 7.68 0.32 -17.02
N PRO A 121 7.79 -1.00 -17.27
CA PRO A 121 6.65 -1.75 -17.77
C PRO A 121 5.53 -1.78 -16.73
N THR A 122 4.29 -1.77 -17.20
CA THR A 122 3.13 -1.89 -16.33
C THR A 122 3.06 -3.30 -15.78
N ILE A 123 2.91 -3.43 -14.47
CA ILE A 123 2.81 -4.72 -13.79
C ILE A 123 1.44 -4.82 -13.13
N GLY A 124 0.80 -5.98 -13.25
CA GLY A 124 -0.45 -6.25 -12.53
C GLY A 124 -1.70 -5.80 -13.26
N GLU A 125 -1.65 -5.71 -14.54
CA GLU A 125 -2.85 -5.50 -15.37
C GLU A 125 -3.75 -6.72 -15.37
#